data_d05cad791926a7fdb20d6566fb1a24cf
#
_entry.id   d05cad791926a7fdb20d6566fb1a24cf
#
_cell.length_a   1.000
_cell.length_b   1.000
_cell.length_c   1.000
_cell.angle_alpha   90.00
_cell.angle_beta   90.00
_cell.angle_gamma   90.00
#
_symmetry.space_group_name_H-M   'P 1'
#
loop_
_entity.id
_entity.type
_entity.pdbx_description
1 polymer ?
#
loop_
_entity_poly.entity_id
_entity_poly.type
_entity_poly.pdbx_seq_one_letter_code
_entity_poly.pdbx_strand_id
1 'polypeptide(L)'
;MNRLNTALRCLLVTAISLCYGLIQAHADDSGKQLTMMTYNIQGHTIINSRQVDKIASVIKSVTPDVVAIQEVDQRFVKDCAEQLGTKTGMKSRFLITHNTYYGIALLSKEEPLGVKTHLIPKGTGGGTAKPDPDDNRGIIIAEFPDYYFLSTQYSLNAEDRDVATDYIIKFAKSVSKPVFLGGDLNIKETYRAMVTFKNNGFSILNNTKQFTYPSTAPADCIDFILGHNQSSTSYRVVETGIADQSEIDLTAVSDHLPVYVKIDLSNATGNKPITDEKNNIEIVKDGNNYRITGIEGIANVKLYSITGEIIFDTYIQDGDKLPIYNQKSKIVLLWLRNGNEIYTHKLVL
;
A
#
# COMPACT_ATOMS: atom_id res chain seq x y z
N MET A 1 -48.99 41.41 23.33
CA MET A 1 -48.78 40.28 22.42
C MET A 1 -47.44 40.31 21.68
N ASN A 2 -46.61 41.36 21.69
CA ASN A 2 -45.37 41.44 20.86
C ASN A 2 -44.07 40.97 21.55
N ARG A 3 -44.04 40.75 22.85
CA ARG A 3 -42.79 40.30 23.56
C ARG A 3 -42.59 38.78 23.59
N LEU A 4 -43.67 38.01 23.45
CA LEU A 4 -43.59 36.54 23.43
C LEU A 4 -43.05 36.01 22.09
N ASN A 5 -43.34 36.72 20.97
CA ASN A 5 -42.86 36.32 19.63
C ASN A 5 -41.35 36.57 19.41
N THR A 6 -40.77 37.53 20.12
CA THR A 6 -39.31 37.83 20.00
C THR A 6 -38.47 36.79 20.73
N ALA A 7 -38.93 36.36 21.93
CA ALA A 7 -38.24 35.33 22.71
C ALA A 7 -38.28 33.94 21.99
N LEU A 8 -39.43 33.61 21.35
CA LEU A 8 -39.57 32.35 20.60
C LEU A 8 -38.74 32.33 19.33
N ARG A 9 -38.56 33.48 18.66
CA ARG A 9 -37.66 33.59 17.47
C ARG A 9 -36.18 33.49 17.85
N CYS A 10 -35.73 34.09 19.00
CA CYS A 10 -34.38 33.94 19.48
C CYS A 10 -34.05 32.51 19.89
N LEU A 11 -34.99 31.77 20.51
CA LEU A 11 -34.82 30.37 20.85
C LEU A 11 -34.76 29.45 19.64
N LEU A 12 -35.51 29.73 18.57
CA LEU A 12 -35.43 28.97 17.32
C LEU A 12 -34.13 29.18 16.57
N VAL A 13 -33.60 30.41 16.55
CA VAL A 13 -32.33 30.72 15.86
C VAL A 13 -31.15 30.10 16.60
N THR A 14 -31.15 30.11 17.95
CA THR A 14 -30.10 29.42 18.74
C THR A 14 -30.17 27.90 18.62
N ALA A 15 -31.34 27.29 18.55
CA ALA A 15 -31.48 25.85 18.34
C ALA A 15 -31.02 25.42 16.94
N ILE A 16 -31.29 26.21 15.90
CA ILE A 16 -30.83 25.95 14.53
C ILE A 16 -29.30 26.13 14.44
N SER A 17 -28.71 27.13 15.10
CA SER A 17 -27.26 27.32 15.15
C SER A 17 -26.53 26.19 15.93
N LEU A 18 -27.15 25.65 17.00
CA LEU A 18 -26.60 24.47 17.69
C LEU A 18 -26.71 23.19 16.86
N CYS A 19 -27.81 23.01 16.10
CA CYS A 19 -27.92 21.86 15.18
C CYS A 19 -26.94 21.98 14.00
N TYR A 20 -26.68 23.17 13.46
CA TYR A 20 -25.65 23.36 12.43
C TYR A 20 -24.24 23.15 12.96
N GLY A 21 -23.96 23.54 14.21
CA GLY A 21 -22.67 23.30 14.87
C GLY A 21 -22.42 21.82 15.17
N LEU A 22 -23.48 21.02 15.41
CA LEU A 22 -23.37 19.59 15.64
C LEU A 22 -23.27 18.78 14.33
N ILE A 23 -23.74 19.32 13.21
CA ILE A 23 -23.61 18.67 11.88
C ILE A 23 -22.22 18.91 11.28
N GLN A 24 -21.51 19.98 11.65
CA GLN A 24 -20.13 20.21 11.19
C GLN A 24 -19.05 19.50 12.02
N ALA A 25 -19.40 18.80 13.09
CA ALA A 25 -18.43 18.05 13.93
C ALA A 25 -18.22 16.59 13.50
N HIS A 26 -18.87 16.13 12.43
CA HIS A 26 -18.42 14.95 11.70
C HIS A 26 -17.55 15.43 10.55
N ALA A 27 -16.37 15.95 10.87
CA ALA A 27 -15.27 15.94 9.95
C ALA A 27 -15.04 14.48 9.58
N ASP A 28 -15.34 14.17 8.35
CA ASP A 28 -15.11 12.87 7.73
C ASP A 28 -13.62 12.58 7.84
N ASP A 29 -13.23 11.83 8.89
CA ASP A 29 -11.87 11.32 9.08
C ASP A 29 -11.70 10.08 8.19
N SER A 30 -12.24 10.14 6.98
CA SER A 30 -11.93 9.22 5.92
C SER A 30 -10.46 9.43 5.56
N GLY A 31 -9.61 8.50 5.97
CA GLY A 31 -8.21 8.51 5.61
C GLY A 31 -8.04 8.76 4.10
N LYS A 32 -6.96 9.39 3.71
CA LYS A 32 -6.65 9.65 2.28
C LYS A 32 -6.68 8.31 1.53
N GLN A 33 -7.57 8.17 0.58
CA GLN A 33 -7.55 7.00 -0.30
C GLN A 33 -6.42 7.13 -1.30
N LEU A 34 -5.73 6.03 -1.55
CA LEU A 34 -4.65 5.94 -2.52
C LEU A 34 -4.85 4.70 -3.38
N THR A 35 -4.95 4.90 -4.69
CA THR A 35 -5.01 3.82 -5.68
C THR A 35 -3.65 3.70 -6.36
N MET A 36 -3.02 2.55 -6.20
CA MET A 36 -1.72 2.21 -6.78
C MET A 36 -1.92 1.18 -7.88
N MET A 37 -1.11 1.24 -8.93
CA MET A 37 -1.14 0.29 -10.04
C MET A 37 0.28 -0.13 -10.42
N THR A 38 0.45 -1.37 -10.87
CA THR A 38 1.65 -1.83 -11.58
C THR A 38 1.25 -2.47 -12.90
N TYR A 39 2.01 -2.18 -13.95
CA TYR A 39 1.72 -2.70 -15.30
C TYR A 39 3.00 -2.86 -16.13
N ASN A 40 3.37 -4.10 -16.42
CA ASN A 40 4.33 -4.40 -17.48
C ASN A 40 3.61 -4.24 -18.83
N ILE A 41 4.09 -3.32 -19.67
CA ILE A 41 3.42 -2.92 -20.92
C ILE A 41 4.00 -3.59 -22.17
N GLN A 42 4.86 -4.59 -22.00
CA GLN A 42 5.47 -5.32 -23.12
C GLN A 42 6.07 -4.40 -24.20
N GLY A 43 6.99 -3.54 -23.77
CA GLY A 43 7.46 -2.39 -24.56
C GLY A 43 7.90 -2.66 -25.97
N HIS A 44 8.47 -3.85 -26.26
CA HIS A 44 8.90 -4.20 -27.60
C HIS A 44 7.74 -4.27 -28.64
N THR A 45 6.48 -4.30 -28.18
CA THR A 45 5.30 -4.23 -29.06
C THR A 45 4.84 -2.80 -29.33
N ILE A 46 5.42 -1.81 -28.65
CA ILE A 46 5.06 -0.38 -28.81
C ILE A 46 5.75 0.17 -30.05
N ILE A 47 5.17 -0.05 -31.20
CA ILE A 47 5.71 0.37 -32.49
C ILE A 47 5.08 1.67 -33.04
N ASN A 48 4.05 2.18 -32.37
CA ASN A 48 3.35 3.42 -32.78
C ASN A 48 2.54 4.03 -31.62
N SER A 49 2.07 5.26 -31.81
CA SER A 49 1.28 6.01 -30.83
C SER A 49 -0.07 5.38 -30.49
N ARG A 50 -0.67 4.59 -31.39
CA ARG A 50 -1.93 3.89 -31.13
C ARG A 50 -1.78 2.86 -29.99
N GLN A 51 -0.62 2.24 -29.89
CA GLN A 51 -0.33 1.32 -28.77
C GLN A 51 -0.23 2.10 -27.45
N VAL A 52 0.40 3.26 -27.47
CA VAL A 52 0.45 4.15 -26.31
C VAL A 52 -0.95 4.59 -25.87
N ASP A 53 -1.87 4.87 -26.84
CA ASP A 53 -3.27 5.21 -26.55
C ASP A 53 -4.00 4.07 -25.82
N LYS A 54 -3.79 2.83 -26.26
CA LYS A 54 -4.40 1.66 -25.63
C LYS A 54 -3.91 1.49 -24.18
N ILE A 55 -2.59 1.58 -23.96
CA ILE A 55 -1.99 1.51 -22.62
C ILE A 55 -2.55 2.63 -21.73
N ALA A 56 -2.61 3.85 -22.24
CA ALA A 56 -3.19 4.99 -21.51
C ALA A 56 -4.67 4.78 -21.16
N SER A 57 -5.45 4.14 -22.05
CA SER A 57 -6.85 3.79 -21.80
C SER A 57 -6.98 2.78 -20.67
N VAL A 58 -6.11 1.75 -20.62
CA VAL A 58 -6.05 0.78 -19.51
C VAL A 58 -5.74 1.47 -18.19
N ILE A 59 -4.75 2.36 -18.16
CA ILE A 59 -4.40 3.11 -16.94
C ILE A 59 -5.59 3.97 -16.48
N LYS A 60 -6.26 4.65 -17.41
CA LYS A 60 -7.42 5.50 -17.09
C LYS A 60 -8.63 4.72 -16.58
N SER A 61 -8.84 3.47 -16.98
CA SER A 61 -9.96 2.65 -16.47
C SER A 61 -9.86 2.38 -14.96
N VAL A 62 -8.65 2.33 -14.42
CA VAL A 62 -8.38 2.16 -12.97
C VAL A 62 -8.38 3.49 -12.23
N THR A 63 -8.10 4.61 -12.91
CA THR A 63 -7.93 5.95 -12.31
C THR A 63 -6.92 6.01 -11.15
N PRO A 64 -5.73 5.37 -11.28
CA PRO A 64 -4.77 5.28 -10.19
C PRO A 64 -4.16 6.64 -9.85
N ASP A 65 -3.70 6.79 -8.59
CA ASP A 65 -2.95 7.98 -8.16
C ASP A 65 -1.47 7.87 -8.52
N VAL A 66 -0.93 6.63 -8.50
CA VAL A 66 0.44 6.31 -8.90
C VAL A 66 0.49 4.99 -9.68
N VAL A 67 1.39 4.90 -10.65
CA VAL A 67 1.59 3.71 -11.50
C VAL A 67 3.07 3.39 -11.62
N ALA A 68 3.43 2.15 -11.34
CA ALA A 68 4.71 1.57 -11.73
C ALA A 68 4.56 0.91 -13.11
N ILE A 69 5.39 1.31 -14.06
CA ILE A 69 5.35 0.79 -15.43
C ILE A 69 6.69 0.13 -15.74
N GLN A 70 6.62 -1.10 -16.25
CA GLN A 70 7.77 -1.87 -16.68
C GLN A 70 7.79 -2.00 -18.19
N GLU A 71 8.98 -2.21 -18.73
CA GLU A 71 9.22 -2.42 -20.16
C GLU A 71 8.81 -1.24 -21.04
N VAL A 72 9.10 -0.02 -20.60
CA VAL A 72 8.92 1.17 -21.44
C VAL A 72 10.00 1.21 -22.51
N ASP A 73 9.59 1.08 -23.76
CA ASP A 73 10.50 1.09 -24.93
C ASP A 73 10.28 2.35 -25.77
N GLN A 74 11.33 3.12 -25.96
CA GLN A 74 11.28 4.39 -26.68
C GLN A 74 11.91 4.32 -28.08
N ARG A 75 12.21 3.12 -28.58
CA ARG A 75 12.86 2.94 -29.92
C ARG A 75 12.01 3.50 -31.05
N PHE A 76 10.72 3.21 -31.03
CA PHE A 76 9.79 3.55 -32.12
C PHE A 76 8.85 4.69 -31.74
N VAL A 77 8.60 4.88 -30.47
CA VAL A 77 7.80 5.99 -29.95
C VAL A 77 8.66 6.80 -28.99
N LYS A 78 9.24 7.86 -29.53
CA LYS A 78 10.06 8.76 -28.73
C LYS A 78 9.27 9.31 -27.54
N ASP A 79 9.92 9.44 -26.39
CA ASP A 79 9.34 9.98 -25.15
C ASP A 79 8.05 9.25 -24.73
N CYS A 80 7.99 7.91 -24.93
CA CYS A 80 6.83 7.08 -24.66
C CYS A 80 6.29 7.26 -23.22
N ALA A 81 7.16 7.32 -22.21
CA ALA A 81 6.77 7.55 -20.82
C ALA A 81 6.09 8.93 -20.64
N GLU A 82 6.61 9.97 -21.29
CA GLU A 82 6.05 11.31 -21.22
C GLU A 82 4.70 11.38 -21.96
N GLN A 83 4.59 10.70 -23.12
CA GLN A 83 3.33 10.57 -23.83
C GLN A 83 2.27 9.85 -22.99
N LEU A 84 2.63 8.78 -22.28
CA LEU A 84 1.72 8.10 -21.33
C LEU A 84 1.27 9.08 -20.24
N GLY A 85 2.21 9.83 -19.64
CA GLY A 85 1.89 10.86 -18.66
C GLY A 85 0.88 11.89 -19.21
N THR A 86 1.14 12.45 -20.39
CA THR A 86 0.25 13.41 -21.05
C THR A 86 -1.13 12.84 -21.32
N LYS A 87 -1.21 11.61 -21.88
CA LYS A 87 -2.47 10.97 -22.24
C LYS A 87 -3.31 10.54 -21.03
N THR A 88 -2.67 10.28 -19.89
CA THR A 88 -3.34 9.92 -18.62
C THR A 88 -3.59 11.13 -17.72
N GLY A 89 -3.02 12.31 -18.05
CA GLY A 89 -3.06 13.49 -17.19
C GLY A 89 -2.15 13.39 -15.98
N MET A 90 -1.13 12.52 -16.03
CA MET A 90 -0.20 12.24 -14.92
C MET A 90 1.20 12.81 -15.22
N LYS A 91 1.96 13.06 -14.17
CA LYS A 91 3.40 13.34 -14.24
C LYS A 91 4.15 12.05 -14.54
N SER A 92 5.21 12.11 -15.32
CA SER A 92 6.01 10.93 -15.66
C SER A 92 7.45 11.07 -15.22
N ARG A 93 8.05 9.95 -14.82
CA ARG A 93 9.48 9.80 -14.56
C ARG A 93 9.94 8.52 -15.24
N PHE A 94 11.01 8.60 -16.00
CA PHE A 94 11.55 7.47 -16.75
C PHE A 94 13.00 7.20 -16.35
N LEU A 95 13.32 5.93 -16.13
CA LEU A 95 14.68 5.46 -15.87
C LEU A 95 15.09 4.48 -16.96
N ILE A 96 16.10 4.82 -17.72
CA ILE A 96 16.74 3.90 -18.67
C ILE A 96 17.49 2.85 -17.86
N THR A 97 17.17 1.59 -18.08
CA THR A 97 17.80 0.44 -17.41
C THR A 97 18.51 -0.49 -18.39
N HIS A 98 18.09 -0.48 -19.65
CA HIS A 98 18.57 -1.40 -20.67
C HIS A 98 18.83 -0.64 -21.98
N ASN A 99 19.99 -0.82 -22.58
CA ASN A 99 20.41 -0.03 -23.74
C ASN A 99 20.29 1.49 -23.50
N THR A 100 19.87 2.27 -24.49
CA THR A 100 19.70 3.73 -24.43
C THR A 100 18.24 4.18 -24.49
N TYR A 101 17.29 3.25 -24.52
CA TYR A 101 15.88 3.54 -24.83
C TYR A 101 14.86 2.70 -24.04
N TYR A 102 15.32 1.69 -23.31
CA TYR A 102 14.44 0.76 -22.61
C TYR A 102 14.57 0.88 -21.09
N GLY A 103 13.46 0.81 -20.38
CA GLY A 103 13.52 0.95 -18.94
C GLY A 103 12.18 0.84 -18.26
N ILE A 104 12.09 1.51 -17.13
CA ILE A 104 10.90 1.57 -16.27
C ILE A 104 10.42 3.01 -16.15
N ALA A 105 9.12 3.17 -15.87
CA ALA A 105 8.57 4.49 -15.58
C ALA A 105 7.74 4.48 -14.29
N LEU A 106 7.51 5.67 -13.77
CA LEU A 106 6.57 5.96 -12.71
C LEU A 106 5.66 7.10 -13.16
N LEU A 107 4.36 6.89 -13.10
CA LEU A 107 3.39 7.95 -13.31
C LEU A 107 2.73 8.31 -11.99
N SER A 108 2.37 9.59 -11.80
CA SER A 108 1.66 10.07 -10.61
C SER A 108 0.74 11.24 -10.93
N LYS A 109 -0.44 11.30 -10.29
CA LYS A 109 -1.33 12.46 -10.38
C LYS A 109 -0.69 13.69 -9.75
N GLU A 110 -0.17 13.53 -8.53
CA GLU A 110 0.54 14.58 -7.81
C GLU A 110 2.01 14.65 -8.25
N GLU A 111 2.60 15.85 -8.22
CA GLU A 111 4.05 16.01 -8.39
C GLU A 111 4.75 15.46 -7.15
N PRO A 112 5.71 14.52 -7.29
CA PRO A 112 6.50 14.04 -6.16
C PRO A 112 7.31 15.17 -5.52
N LEU A 113 7.46 15.17 -4.20
CA LEU A 113 8.36 16.08 -3.46
C LEU A 113 9.83 15.89 -3.86
N GLY A 114 10.18 14.68 -4.27
CA GLY A 114 11.50 14.34 -4.75
C GLY A 114 11.48 12.99 -5.45
N VAL A 115 12.43 12.80 -6.38
CA VAL A 115 12.61 11.53 -7.09
C VAL A 115 14.08 11.15 -7.04
N LYS A 116 14.34 9.88 -6.69
CA LYS A 116 15.67 9.26 -6.76
C LYS A 116 15.59 8.02 -7.65
N THR A 117 16.70 7.70 -8.28
CA THR A 117 16.84 6.48 -9.06
C THR A 117 18.03 5.67 -8.58
N HIS A 118 17.92 4.35 -8.70
CA HIS A 118 19.02 3.45 -8.38
C HIS A 118 19.12 2.38 -9.46
N LEU A 119 20.29 2.26 -10.09
CA LEU A 119 20.56 1.20 -11.06
C LEU A 119 21.12 -0.02 -10.34
N ILE A 120 20.69 -1.19 -10.79
CA ILE A 120 21.18 -2.50 -10.37
C ILE A 120 21.78 -3.15 -11.59
N PRO A 121 23.11 -3.05 -11.76
CA PRO A 121 23.79 -3.64 -12.89
C PRO A 121 23.61 -5.17 -12.91
N LYS A 122 23.42 -5.74 -14.08
CA LYS A 122 23.35 -7.18 -14.25
C LYS A 122 24.63 -7.86 -13.76
N GLY A 123 24.49 -8.93 -13.02
CA GLY A 123 25.58 -9.67 -12.42
C GLY A 123 26.14 -9.07 -11.12
N THR A 124 25.53 -8.00 -10.58
CA THR A 124 25.93 -7.40 -9.30
C THR A 124 25.86 -8.40 -8.14
N GLY A 125 24.86 -9.29 -8.14
CA GLY A 125 24.71 -10.34 -7.13
C GLY A 125 25.62 -11.55 -7.34
N GLY A 126 26.32 -11.65 -8.48
CA GLY A 126 27.11 -12.81 -8.84
C GLY A 126 26.29 -13.98 -9.40
N GLY A 127 26.61 -15.21 -9.00
CA GLY A 127 25.91 -16.41 -9.47
C GLY A 127 26.22 -16.72 -10.94
N THR A 128 25.21 -17.08 -11.73
CA THR A 128 25.37 -17.42 -13.14
C THR A 128 25.20 -16.24 -14.09
N ALA A 129 24.75 -15.10 -13.59
CA ALA A 129 24.57 -13.90 -14.39
C ALA A 129 25.93 -13.32 -14.79
N LYS A 130 26.13 -13.12 -16.10
CA LYS A 130 27.30 -12.41 -16.60
C LYS A 130 27.02 -10.92 -16.56
N PRO A 131 28.01 -10.09 -16.15
CA PRO A 131 27.91 -8.65 -16.26
C PRO A 131 27.55 -8.23 -17.70
N ASP A 132 26.59 -7.35 -17.83
CA ASP A 132 26.14 -6.79 -19.08
C ASP A 132 25.60 -5.37 -18.81
N PRO A 133 26.38 -4.33 -19.18
CA PRO A 133 25.99 -2.95 -18.91
C PRO A 133 24.72 -2.53 -19.66
N ASP A 134 24.35 -3.26 -20.71
CA ASP A 134 23.16 -2.98 -21.50
C ASP A 134 21.91 -3.74 -21.03
N ASP A 135 21.99 -4.49 -19.93
CA ASP A 135 20.86 -5.23 -19.34
C ASP A 135 20.81 -5.00 -17.82
N ASN A 136 20.74 -3.75 -17.43
CA ASN A 136 20.58 -3.38 -16.03
C ASN A 136 19.09 -3.43 -15.61
N ARG A 137 18.89 -3.47 -14.30
CA ARG A 137 17.60 -3.20 -13.67
C ARG A 137 17.69 -1.89 -12.88
N GLY A 138 16.55 -1.43 -12.38
CA GLY A 138 16.55 -0.17 -11.65
C GLY A 138 15.32 0.01 -10.79
N ILE A 139 15.39 1.03 -9.95
CA ILE A 139 14.33 1.44 -9.05
C ILE A 139 14.15 2.94 -9.21
N ILE A 140 12.91 3.39 -9.45
CA ILE A 140 12.51 4.78 -9.30
C ILE A 140 11.87 4.92 -7.93
N ILE A 141 12.33 5.88 -7.13
CA ILE A 141 11.83 6.16 -5.78
C ILE A 141 11.22 7.55 -5.81
N ALA A 142 9.91 7.65 -5.69
CA ALA A 142 9.18 8.91 -5.60
C ALA A 142 8.71 9.15 -4.17
N GLU A 143 9.01 10.34 -3.64
CA GLU A 143 8.55 10.80 -2.34
C GLU A 143 7.28 11.65 -2.49
N PHE A 144 6.24 11.29 -1.74
CA PHE A 144 5.01 12.07 -1.60
C PHE A 144 4.86 12.58 -0.15
N PRO A 145 3.92 13.50 0.13
CA PRO A 145 3.74 14.01 1.47
C PRO A 145 3.58 12.93 2.55
N ASP A 146 2.82 11.87 2.23
CA ASP A 146 2.40 10.87 3.21
C ASP A 146 3.03 9.48 3.01
N TYR A 147 3.71 9.23 1.89
CA TYR A 147 4.26 7.92 1.53
C TYR A 147 5.41 8.02 0.54
N TYR A 148 6.11 6.89 0.32
CA TYR A 148 6.99 6.66 -0.82
C TYR A 148 6.36 5.63 -1.75
N PHE A 149 6.50 5.83 -3.07
CA PHE A 149 6.15 4.84 -4.07
C PHE A 149 7.36 4.50 -4.92
N LEU A 150 7.62 3.21 -5.07
CA LEU A 150 8.75 2.67 -5.81
C LEU A 150 8.25 1.94 -7.05
N SER A 151 8.91 2.15 -8.19
CA SER A 151 8.70 1.40 -9.43
C SER A 151 9.94 0.59 -9.76
N THR A 152 9.78 -0.70 -10.06
CA THR A 152 10.90 -1.59 -10.43
C THR A 152 10.46 -2.68 -11.41
N GLN A 153 11.46 -3.28 -12.08
CA GLN A 153 11.36 -4.59 -12.73
C GLN A 153 12.55 -5.43 -12.26
N TYR A 154 12.29 -6.64 -11.78
CA TYR A 154 13.35 -7.51 -11.28
C TYR A 154 14.08 -8.25 -12.40
N SER A 155 15.33 -8.58 -12.12
CA SER A 155 16.16 -9.45 -12.96
C SER A 155 15.61 -10.88 -13.00
N LEU A 156 15.87 -11.60 -14.06
CA LEU A 156 15.67 -13.07 -14.12
C LEU A 156 16.72 -13.82 -13.29
N ASN A 157 17.85 -13.17 -12.92
CA ASN A 157 18.88 -13.74 -12.07
C ASN A 157 18.50 -13.58 -10.57
N ALA A 158 18.60 -14.67 -9.82
CA ALA A 158 18.18 -14.72 -8.43
C ALA A 158 19.05 -13.85 -7.51
N GLU A 159 20.35 -13.82 -7.76
CA GLU A 159 21.32 -13.07 -6.95
C GLU A 159 21.15 -11.56 -7.17
N ASP A 160 20.89 -11.12 -8.39
CA ASP A 160 20.59 -9.71 -8.68
C ASP A 160 19.25 -9.27 -8.05
N ARG A 161 18.26 -10.17 -7.99
CA ARG A 161 17.00 -9.94 -7.26
C ARG A 161 17.24 -9.75 -5.77
N ASP A 162 18.16 -10.51 -5.18
CA ASP A 162 18.48 -10.34 -3.75
C ASP A 162 19.13 -8.98 -3.48
N VAL A 163 20.02 -8.51 -4.37
CA VAL A 163 20.61 -7.16 -4.26
C VAL A 163 19.52 -6.08 -4.31
N ALA A 164 18.58 -6.20 -5.26
CA ALA A 164 17.43 -5.29 -5.36
C ALA A 164 16.57 -5.31 -4.09
N THR A 165 16.27 -6.51 -3.60
CA THR A 165 15.46 -6.73 -2.40
C THR A 165 16.12 -6.10 -1.17
N ASP A 166 17.40 -6.33 -0.97
CA ASP A 166 18.18 -5.76 0.14
C ASP A 166 18.21 -4.24 0.08
N TYR A 167 18.38 -3.68 -1.10
CA TYR A 167 18.36 -2.23 -1.29
C TYR A 167 17.02 -1.62 -0.90
N ILE A 168 15.92 -2.20 -1.38
CA ILE A 168 14.55 -1.73 -1.09
C ILE A 168 14.25 -1.83 0.41
N ILE A 169 14.62 -2.95 1.06
CA ILE A 169 14.43 -3.13 2.50
C ILE A 169 15.24 -2.11 3.30
N LYS A 170 16.50 -1.88 2.95
CA LYS A 170 17.35 -0.86 3.60
C LYS A 170 16.75 0.53 3.44
N PHE A 171 16.27 0.86 2.24
CA PHE A 171 15.58 2.12 1.99
C PHE A 171 14.33 2.25 2.88
N ALA A 172 13.44 1.25 2.88
CA ALA A 172 12.22 1.29 3.66
C ALA A 172 12.51 1.48 5.17
N LYS A 173 13.53 0.83 5.71
CA LYS A 173 13.96 0.98 7.11
C LYS A 173 14.60 2.33 7.41
N SER A 174 15.07 3.08 6.41
CA SER A 174 15.74 4.38 6.59
C SER A 174 14.81 5.58 6.58
N VAL A 175 13.53 5.39 6.25
CA VAL A 175 12.55 6.47 6.11
C VAL A 175 11.43 6.30 7.15
N SER A 176 10.69 7.39 7.42
CA SER A 176 9.61 7.40 8.42
C SER A 176 8.21 7.26 7.84
N LYS A 177 8.05 7.40 6.52
CA LYS A 177 6.78 7.25 5.82
C LYS A 177 6.59 5.82 5.33
N PRO A 178 5.37 5.33 5.15
CA PRO A 178 5.10 4.06 4.49
C PRO A 178 5.76 3.98 3.12
N VAL A 179 6.26 2.80 2.76
CA VAL A 179 6.88 2.55 1.47
C VAL A 179 6.05 1.53 0.71
N PHE A 180 5.61 1.90 -0.48
CA PHE A 180 4.93 1.01 -1.41
C PHE A 180 5.83 0.73 -2.61
N LEU A 181 5.77 -0.49 -3.10
CA LEU A 181 6.53 -0.97 -4.26
C LEU A 181 5.57 -1.57 -5.26
N GLY A 182 5.56 -1.07 -6.49
CA GLY A 182 4.90 -1.69 -7.63
C GLY A 182 5.94 -2.24 -8.61
N GLY A 183 5.70 -3.45 -9.13
CA GLY A 183 6.63 -4.00 -10.12
C GLY A 183 6.28 -5.39 -10.63
N ASP A 184 6.80 -5.70 -11.81
CA ASP A 184 7.01 -7.06 -12.26
C ASP A 184 8.27 -7.59 -11.57
N LEU A 185 8.09 -8.46 -10.59
CA LEU A 185 9.20 -9.00 -9.81
C LEU A 185 9.79 -10.28 -10.42
N ASN A 186 9.22 -10.78 -11.53
CA ASN A 186 9.68 -12.00 -12.21
C ASN A 186 9.81 -13.21 -11.26
N ILE A 187 9.01 -13.25 -10.19
CA ILE A 187 9.01 -14.31 -9.17
C ILE A 187 7.58 -14.59 -8.70
N LYS A 188 7.39 -15.77 -8.14
CA LYS A 188 6.18 -16.14 -7.39
C LYS A 188 6.32 -15.75 -5.92
N GLU A 189 5.21 -15.70 -5.20
CA GLU A 189 5.19 -15.32 -3.77
C GLU A 189 6.01 -16.26 -2.86
N THR A 190 6.35 -17.45 -3.33
CA THR A 190 7.14 -18.47 -2.61
C THR A 190 8.65 -18.32 -2.78
N TYR A 191 9.11 -17.44 -3.67
CA TYR A 191 10.55 -17.27 -3.94
C TYR A 191 11.27 -16.53 -2.81
N ARG A 192 12.58 -16.79 -2.69
CA ARG A 192 13.45 -16.26 -1.62
C ARG A 192 13.30 -14.75 -1.43
N ALA A 193 13.35 -13.97 -2.50
CA ALA A 193 13.22 -12.51 -2.41
C ALA A 193 11.90 -12.07 -1.77
N MET A 194 10.77 -12.73 -2.11
CA MET A 194 9.48 -12.43 -1.49
C MET A 194 9.42 -12.85 -0.02
N VAL A 195 10.01 -14.00 0.33
CA VAL A 195 10.14 -14.42 1.73
C VAL A 195 10.99 -13.42 2.52
N THR A 196 12.07 -12.91 1.91
CA THR A 196 12.94 -11.89 2.51
C THR A 196 12.15 -10.59 2.74
N PHE A 197 11.34 -10.13 1.81
CA PHE A 197 10.44 -8.99 1.99
C PHE A 197 9.50 -9.20 3.20
N LYS A 198 8.79 -10.33 3.24
CA LYS A 198 7.83 -10.65 4.32
C LYS A 198 8.52 -10.66 5.69
N ASN A 199 9.72 -11.26 5.79
CA ASN A 199 10.50 -11.31 7.02
C ASN A 199 11.04 -9.93 7.46
N ASN A 200 11.02 -8.95 6.58
CA ASN A 200 11.47 -7.58 6.83
C ASN A 200 10.32 -6.55 6.85
N GLY A 201 9.09 -6.98 7.13
CA GLY A 201 7.96 -6.11 7.39
C GLY A 201 7.16 -5.67 6.16
N PHE A 202 7.45 -6.21 4.98
CA PHE A 202 6.62 -6.01 3.79
C PHE A 202 5.45 -6.99 3.75
N SER A 203 4.31 -6.52 3.29
CA SER A 203 3.12 -7.32 2.98
C SER A 203 2.82 -7.26 1.50
N ILE A 204 2.32 -8.36 0.92
CA ILE A 204 1.74 -8.35 -0.43
C ILE A 204 0.34 -7.77 -0.30
N LEU A 205 0.02 -6.75 -1.09
CA LEU A 205 -1.25 -6.03 -1.01
C LEU A 205 -2.26 -6.52 -2.05
N ASN A 206 -1.79 -7.02 -3.19
CA ASN A 206 -2.66 -7.58 -4.21
C ASN A 206 -3.00 -9.05 -3.96
N ASN A 207 -4.07 -9.52 -4.61
CA ASN A 207 -4.53 -10.90 -4.50
C ASN A 207 -3.65 -11.84 -5.35
N THR A 208 -2.80 -12.65 -4.74
CA THR A 208 -1.88 -13.56 -5.41
C THR A 208 -2.58 -14.75 -6.11
N LYS A 209 -3.88 -14.93 -5.89
CA LYS A 209 -4.70 -15.91 -6.61
C LYS A 209 -5.25 -15.38 -7.94
N GLN A 210 -5.11 -14.09 -8.18
CA GLN A 210 -5.34 -13.47 -9.48
C GLN A 210 -4.01 -13.48 -10.25
N PHE A 211 -3.89 -14.37 -11.19
CA PHE A 211 -2.69 -14.50 -12.01
C PHE A 211 -2.59 -13.36 -13.02
N THR A 212 -1.36 -12.93 -13.31
CA THR A 212 -1.08 -11.74 -14.11
C THR A 212 -0.37 -12.07 -15.42
N TYR A 213 0.24 -13.27 -15.53
CA TYR A 213 1.05 -13.68 -16.67
C TYR A 213 0.83 -15.15 -17.04
N PRO A 214 0.85 -15.52 -18.34
CA PRO A 214 0.69 -14.60 -19.48
C PRO A 214 -0.77 -14.12 -19.60
N SER A 215 -1.01 -12.93 -20.12
CA SER A 215 -2.35 -12.31 -20.16
C SER A 215 -3.40 -13.16 -20.91
N THR A 216 -3.00 -13.92 -21.93
CA THR A 216 -3.88 -14.77 -22.75
C THR A 216 -4.33 -16.05 -22.04
N ALA A 217 -3.56 -16.56 -21.07
CA ALA A 217 -3.87 -17.74 -20.27
C ALA A 217 -3.17 -17.64 -18.92
N PRO A 218 -3.65 -16.77 -18.01
CA PRO A 218 -2.95 -16.46 -16.78
C PRO A 218 -2.69 -17.68 -15.90
N ALA A 219 -1.42 -17.93 -15.58
CA ALA A 219 -0.96 -19.09 -14.83
C ALA A 219 -0.09 -18.70 -13.62
N ASP A 220 0.50 -17.49 -13.64
CA ASP A 220 1.42 -17.01 -12.61
C ASP A 220 1.07 -15.58 -12.17
N CYS A 221 1.19 -15.32 -10.88
CA CYS A 221 1.19 -13.97 -10.33
C CYS A 221 2.66 -13.58 -10.11
N ILE A 222 3.17 -12.66 -10.94
CA ILE A 222 4.54 -12.16 -10.89
C ILE A 222 4.62 -10.64 -10.80
N ASP A 223 3.46 -9.98 -10.96
CA ASP A 223 3.29 -8.54 -10.77
C ASP A 223 2.72 -8.28 -9.38
N PHE A 224 3.41 -7.45 -8.60
CA PHE A 224 3.07 -7.24 -7.20
C PHE A 224 3.00 -5.77 -6.84
N ILE A 225 2.12 -5.48 -5.88
CA ILE A 225 2.16 -4.26 -5.08
C ILE A 225 2.43 -4.69 -3.64
N LEU A 226 3.59 -4.26 -3.12
CA LEU A 226 4.01 -4.53 -1.74
C LEU A 226 3.90 -3.25 -0.91
N GLY A 227 3.67 -3.40 0.39
CA GLY A 227 3.66 -2.27 1.31
C GLY A 227 4.42 -2.56 2.60
N HIS A 228 5.17 -1.58 3.07
CA HIS A 228 5.89 -1.59 4.34
C HIS A 228 5.36 -0.46 5.22
N ASN A 229 4.75 -0.83 6.36
CA ASN A 229 4.23 0.13 7.32
C ASN A 229 5.34 0.76 8.15
N GLN A 230 5.12 2.01 8.54
CA GLN A 230 5.92 2.72 9.53
C GLN A 230 5.10 2.96 10.80
N SER A 231 5.78 3.19 11.92
CA SER A 231 5.14 3.35 13.22
C SER A 231 4.20 4.55 13.33
N SER A 232 4.37 5.55 12.46
CA SER A 232 3.59 6.80 12.47
C SER A 232 2.40 6.82 11.54
N THR A 233 2.30 5.88 10.60
CA THR A 233 1.26 5.85 9.58
C THR A 233 0.89 4.40 9.29
N SER A 234 -0.39 4.11 9.22
CA SER A 234 -0.90 2.79 8.85
C SER A 234 -1.72 2.90 7.56
N TYR A 235 -1.90 1.77 6.90
CA TYR A 235 -2.80 1.66 5.75
C TYR A 235 -3.64 0.39 5.87
N ARG A 236 -4.80 0.41 5.25
CA ARG A 236 -5.70 -0.73 5.11
C ARG A 236 -6.02 -0.94 3.63
N VAL A 237 -5.87 -2.16 3.14
CA VAL A 237 -6.30 -2.51 1.78
C VAL A 237 -7.83 -2.51 1.74
N VAL A 238 -8.40 -1.70 0.84
CA VAL A 238 -9.84 -1.58 0.63
C VAL A 238 -10.28 -2.44 -0.54
N GLU A 239 -9.47 -2.43 -1.61
CA GLU A 239 -9.81 -3.10 -2.85
C GLU A 239 -8.53 -3.51 -3.58
N THR A 240 -8.57 -4.63 -4.29
CA THR A 240 -7.49 -5.06 -5.17
C THR A 240 -8.07 -5.84 -6.34
N GLY A 241 -7.44 -5.73 -7.50
CA GLY A 241 -7.90 -6.43 -8.69
C GLY A 241 -6.97 -6.25 -9.88
N ILE A 242 -7.44 -6.81 -10.99
CA ILE A 242 -6.92 -6.56 -12.33
C ILE A 242 -7.83 -5.52 -12.97
N ALA A 243 -7.29 -4.63 -13.81
CA ALA A 243 -8.10 -3.64 -14.53
C ALA A 243 -9.28 -4.30 -15.27
N ASP A 244 -10.41 -3.60 -15.31
CA ASP A 244 -11.61 -4.11 -15.96
C ASP A 244 -11.37 -4.37 -17.46
N GLN A 245 -11.77 -5.56 -17.92
CA GLN A 245 -11.63 -6.03 -19.29
C GLN A 245 -12.90 -5.82 -20.12
N SER A 246 -13.96 -5.25 -19.54
CA SER A 246 -15.26 -5.17 -20.21
C SER A 246 -15.24 -4.34 -21.50
N GLU A 247 -14.39 -3.32 -21.56
CA GLU A 247 -14.29 -2.41 -22.72
C GLU A 247 -12.94 -2.49 -23.45
N ILE A 248 -11.92 -3.14 -22.83
CA ILE A 248 -10.55 -3.19 -23.35
C ILE A 248 -10.07 -4.63 -23.34
N ASP A 249 -9.72 -5.16 -24.51
CA ASP A 249 -9.02 -6.44 -24.59
C ASP A 249 -7.57 -6.27 -24.12
N LEU A 250 -7.31 -6.56 -22.85
CA LEU A 250 -5.99 -6.44 -22.22
C LEU A 250 -4.96 -7.35 -22.88
N THR A 251 -5.38 -8.50 -23.43
CA THR A 251 -4.47 -9.45 -24.09
C THR A 251 -3.91 -8.91 -25.42
N ALA A 252 -4.62 -7.94 -26.02
CA ALA A 252 -4.16 -7.21 -27.21
C ALA A 252 -3.29 -5.99 -26.87
N VAL A 253 -3.02 -5.74 -25.56
CA VAL A 253 -2.25 -4.59 -25.10
C VAL A 253 -0.90 -5.01 -24.54
N SER A 254 -0.86 -6.05 -23.71
CA SER A 254 0.35 -6.58 -23.10
C SER A 254 0.21 -8.09 -22.83
N ASP A 255 1.33 -8.79 -22.71
CA ASP A 255 1.39 -10.17 -22.22
C ASP A 255 1.26 -10.27 -20.68
N HIS A 256 1.20 -9.13 -19.96
CA HIS A 256 0.86 -9.04 -18.56
C HIS A 256 -0.51 -8.38 -18.35
N LEU A 257 -1.18 -8.76 -17.25
CA LEU A 257 -2.40 -8.09 -16.80
C LEU A 257 -2.06 -7.03 -15.73
N PRO A 258 -2.64 -5.82 -15.83
CA PRO A 258 -2.36 -4.73 -14.89
C PRO A 258 -3.03 -4.98 -13.54
N VAL A 259 -2.26 -4.85 -12.47
CA VAL A 259 -2.72 -5.03 -11.08
C VAL A 259 -2.92 -3.69 -10.41
N TYR A 260 -4.00 -3.54 -9.65
CA TYR A 260 -4.20 -2.36 -8.81
C TYR A 260 -4.55 -2.74 -7.37
N VAL A 261 -4.25 -1.82 -6.47
CA VAL A 261 -4.60 -1.87 -5.05
C VAL A 261 -5.06 -0.49 -4.62
N LYS A 262 -6.20 -0.44 -3.95
CA LYS A 262 -6.73 0.73 -3.28
C LYS A 262 -6.58 0.57 -1.79
N ILE A 263 -6.02 1.57 -1.14
CA ILE A 263 -5.84 1.59 0.31
C ILE A 263 -6.48 2.84 0.91
N ASP A 264 -6.86 2.74 2.19
CA ASP A 264 -7.04 3.89 3.06
C ASP A 264 -5.72 4.11 3.79
N LEU A 265 -5.15 5.31 3.63
CA LEU A 265 -3.95 5.75 4.30
C LEU A 265 -4.36 6.66 5.46
N SER A 266 -4.17 6.20 6.68
CA SER A 266 -4.51 6.96 7.89
C SER A 266 -3.25 7.40 8.61
N ASN A 267 -3.20 8.67 8.99
CA ASN A 267 -2.19 9.13 9.94
C ASN A 267 -2.44 8.46 11.30
N ALA A 268 -1.40 7.95 11.93
CA ALA A 268 -1.49 7.36 13.27
C ALA A 268 -1.66 8.44 14.36
N THR A 269 -2.51 9.44 14.10
CA THR A 269 -2.86 10.48 15.06
C THR A 269 -4.23 10.19 15.65
N GLY A 270 -4.20 9.57 16.83
CA GLY A 270 -5.37 9.52 17.71
C GLY A 270 -6.19 8.23 17.62
N ASN A 271 -6.38 7.67 18.78
CA ASN A 271 -7.29 6.61 19.19
C ASN A 271 -8.55 6.45 18.30
N LYS A 272 -8.46 5.77 17.16
CA LYS A 272 -9.60 5.05 16.63
C LYS A 272 -9.44 3.58 16.99
N PRO A 273 -10.41 2.97 17.65
CA PRO A 273 -10.46 1.50 17.70
C PRO A 273 -10.52 1.02 16.24
N ILE A 274 -9.67 0.05 15.89
CA ILE A 274 -9.84 -0.71 14.66
C ILE A 274 -11.12 -1.53 14.87
N THR A 275 -12.24 -0.98 14.46
CA THR A 275 -13.46 -1.75 14.29
C THR A 275 -13.31 -2.47 12.96
N ASP A 276 -12.68 -3.66 12.99
CA ASP A 276 -12.91 -4.65 11.96
C ASP A 276 -14.42 -4.99 12.03
N GLU A 277 -15.19 -4.53 11.07
CA GLU A 277 -16.64 -4.84 10.95
C GLU A 277 -16.93 -6.36 10.78
N LYS A 278 -15.90 -7.20 10.83
CA LYS A 278 -16.04 -8.67 10.77
C LYS A 278 -15.83 -9.38 12.10
N ASN A 279 -15.25 -8.72 13.10
CA ASN A 279 -14.94 -9.38 14.36
C ASN A 279 -15.40 -8.52 15.53
N ASN A 280 -16.36 -9.05 16.28
CA ASN A 280 -17.03 -8.40 17.42
C ASN A 280 -16.13 -8.21 18.66
N ILE A 281 -14.79 -8.17 18.53
CA ILE A 281 -13.90 -7.97 19.67
C ILE A 281 -13.89 -6.50 20.07
N GLU A 282 -14.41 -6.23 21.25
CA GLU A 282 -14.43 -4.91 21.86
C GLU A 282 -13.57 -4.88 23.12
N ILE A 283 -12.83 -3.78 23.32
CA ILE A 283 -12.07 -3.53 24.53
C ILE A 283 -12.71 -2.35 25.26
N VAL A 284 -13.40 -2.66 26.32
CA VAL A 284 -14.20 -1.70 27.08
C VAL A 284 -13.48 -1.34 28.37
N LYS A 285 -13.34 -0.05 28.67
CA LYS A 285 -12.82 0.43 29.95
C LYS A 285 -13.90 0.25 31.01
N ASP A 286 -13.60 -0.51 32.07
CA ASP A 286 -14.49 -0.79 33.20
C ASP A 286 -13.82 -0.30 34.51
N GLY A 287 -14.04 0.94 34.86
CA GLY A 287 -13.35 1.62 35.97
C GLY A 287 -11.85 1.71 35.75
N ASN A 288 -11.06 1.10 36.64
CA ASN A 288 -9.59 1.02 36.51
C ASN A 288 -9.10 -0.21 35.74
N ASN A 289 -10.00 -1.01 35.16
CA ASN A 289 -9.69 -2.21 34.42
C ASN A 289 -10.16 -2.09 32.96
N TYR A 290 -9.75 -3.04 32.15
CA TYR A 290 -10.25 -3.25 30.80
C TYR A 290 -10.90 -4.63 30.72
N ARG A 291 -12.01 -4.71 30.00
CA ARG A 291 -12.73 -5.95 29.69
C ARG A 291 -12.66 -6.17 28.18
N ILE A 292 -12.44 -7.41 27.77
CA ILE A 292 -12.49 -7.78 26.36
C ILE A 292 -13.76 -8.59 26.13
N THR A 293 -14.52 -8.24 25.09
CA THR A 293 -15.74 -8.93 24.65
C THR A 293 -15.67 -9.28 23.18
N GLY A 294 -16.48 -10.23 22.74
CA GLY A 294 -16.51 -10.74 21.36
C GLY A 294 -15.49 -11.84 21.09
N ILE A 295 -14.90 -12.45 22.14
CA ILE A 295 -13.99 -13.58 22.00
C ILE A 295 -14.79 -14.87 21.79
N GLU A 296 -14.45 -15.61 20.74
CA GLU A 296 -14.94 -16.98 20.55
C GLU A 296 -13.96 -17.99 21.20
N GLY A 297 -14.44 -18.67 22.24
CA GLY A 297 -13.65 -19.66 22.97
C GLY A 297 -12.57 -19.05 23.87
N ILE A 298 -11.32 -19.43 23.67
CA ILE A 298 -10.18 -18.99 24.48
C ILE A 298 -9.19 -18.23 23.60
N ALA A 299 -8.83 -17.01 24.01
CA ALA A 299 -7.84 -16.18 23.33
C ALA A 299 -6.56 -16.06 24.16
N ASN A 300 -5.39 -16.06 23.51
CA ASN A 300 -4.13 -15.71 24.16
C ASN A 300 -3.94 -14.19 24.12
N VAL A 301 -3.67 -13.58 25.26
CA VAL A 301 -3.44 -12.15 25.43
C VAL A 301 -2.07 -11.88 26.00
N LYS A 302 -1.34 -10.98 25.35
CA LYS A 302 -0.06 -10.43 25.82
C LYS A 302 -0.17 -8.93 25.98
N LEU A 303 0.41 -8.40 27.04
CA LEU A 303 0.60 -6.98 27.23
C LEU A 303 2.08 -6.66 27.19
N TYR A 304 2.42 -5.61 26.44
CA TYR A 304 3.79 -5.14 26.31
C TYR A 304 3.90 -3.72 26.84
N SER A 305 5.03 -3.42 27.47
CA SER A 305 5.44 -2.04 27.71
C SER A 305 5.74 -1.32 26.39
N ILE A 306 5.83 0.00 26.41
CA ILE A 306 6.27 0.79 25.24
C ILE A 306 7.71 0.47 24.81
N THR A 307 8.49 -0.18 25.65
CA THR A 307 9.86 -0.65 25.36
C THR A 307 9.89 -2.07 24.82
N GLY A 308 8.72 -2.72 24.64
CA GLY A 308 8.61 -4.08 24.08
C GLY A 308 8.76 -5.20 25.11
N GLU A 309 8.87 -4.89 26.41
CA GLU A 309 8.94 -5.87 27.48
C GLU A 309 7.55 -6.49 27.73
N ILE A 310 7.46 -7.81 27.85
CA ILE A 310 6.20 -8.50 28.16
C ILE A 310 5.83 -8.23 29.61
N ILE A 311 4.71 -7.56 29.85
CA ILE A 311 4.14 -7.29 31.17
C ILE A 311 3.39 -8.50 31.68
N PHE A 312 2.58 -9.14 30.83
CA PHE A 312 1.99 -10.45 31.10
C PHE A 312 1.64 -11.17 29.79
N ASP A 313 1.48 -12.49 29.89
CA ASP A 313 1.06 -13.42 28.86
C ASP A 313 0.07 -14.39 29.49
N THR A 314 -1.18 -14.40 29.03
CA THR A 314 -2.23 -15.22 29.63
C THR A 314 -3.30 -15.61 28.62
N TYR A 315 -4.22 -16.48 29.03
CA TYR A 315 -5.38 -16.85 28.25
C TYR A 315 -6.63 -16.27 28.90
N ILE A 316 -7.57 -15.76 28.09
CA ILE A 316 -8.83 -15.16 28.53
C ILE A 316 -10.00 -15.74 27.76
N GLN A 317 -11.19 -15.59 28.32
CA GLN A 317 -12.49 -15.86 27.68
C GLN A 317 -13.27 -14.56 27.50
N ASP A 318 -14.40 -14.67 26.79
CA ASP A 318 -15.29 -13.55 26.57
C ASP A 318 -15.74 -12.89 27.87
N GLY A 319 -15.61 -11.56 27.94
CA GLY A 319 -15.98 -10.79 29.11
C GLY A 319 -14.96 -10.77 30.26
N ASP A 320 -13.82 -11.45 30.15
CA ASP A 320 -12.78 -11.43 31.17
C ASP A 320 -12.15 -10.05 31.32
N LYS A 321 -11.70 -9.75 32.55
CA LYS A 321 -10.97 -8.53 32.87
C LYS A 321 -9.47 -8.75 32.66
N LEU A 322 -8.84 -7.78 32.01
CA LEU A 322 -7.39 -7.78 31.90
C LEU A 322 -6.74 -7.47 33.26
N PRO A 323 -5.76 -8.27 33.71
CA PRO A 323 -5.10 -8.08 35.00
C PRO A 323 -4.05 -6.97 34.93
N ILE A 324 -4.50 -5.73 34.74
CA ILE A 324 -3.62 -4.55 34.62
C ILE A 324 -3.49 -3.88 36.01
N TYR A 325 -2.78 -4.50 36.91
CA TYR A 325 -2.56 -3.95 38.24
C TYR A 325 -1.17 -3.26 38.33
N ASN A 326 -1.15 -2.06 38.92
CA ASN A 326 0.08 -1.35 39.33
C ASN A 326 1.16 -1.14 38.24
N GLN A 327 0.74 -0.86 37.01
CA GLN A 327 1.69 -0.57 35.96
C GLN A 327 2.30 0.82 36.11
N LYS A 328 3.64 0.92 36.00
CA LYS A 328 4.38 2.19 36.00
C LYS A 328 4.17 3.00 34.71
N SER A 329 3.87 2.30 33.61
CA SER A 329 3.63 2.91 32.30
C SER A 329 2.16 3.27 32.16
N LYS A 330 1.88 4.51 31.76
CA LYS A 330 0.52 4.94 31.39
C LYS A 330 0.03 4.42 30.05
N ILE A 331 0.91 3.81 29.26
CA ILE A 331 0.62 3.28 27.93
C ILE A 331 1.17 1.86 27.84
N VAL A 332 0.35 0.94 27.41
CA VAL A 332 0.72 -0.44 27.12
C VAL A 332 0.15 -0.87 25.78
N LEU A 333 0.79 -1.85 25.14
CA LEU A 333 0.34 -2.45 23.91
C LEU A 333 -0.26 -3.83 24.22
N LEU A 334 -1.52 -4.00 23.87
CA LEU A 334 -2.22 -5.27 23.93
C LEU A 334 -2.03 -6.01 22.61
N TRP A 335 -1.67 -7.29 22.71
CA TRP A 335 -1.68 -8.24 21.61
C TRP A 335 -2.62 -9.38 22.01
N LEU A 336 -3.57 -9.73 21.15
CA LEU A 336 -4.56 -10.78 21.39
C LEU A 336 -4.61 -11.71 20.18
N ARG A 337 -4.55 -13.01 20.42
CA ARG A 337 -4.75 -14.04 19.40
C ARG A 337 -5.99 -14.87 19.73
N ASN A 338 -6.99 -14.84 18.85
CA ASN A 338 -8.18 -15.67 18.92
C ASN A 338 -8.24 -16.58 17.68
N GLY A 339 -8.00 -17.87 17.85
CA GLY A 339 -7.84 -18.80 16.74
C GLY A 339 -6.68 -18.42 15.81
N ASN A 340 -6.96 -18.16 14.55
CA ASN A 340 -5.97 -17.74 13.53
C ASN A 340 -5.84 -16.22 13.42
N GLU A 341 -6.64 -15.46 14.15
CA GLU A 341 -6.69 -14.00 14.07
C GLU A 341 -5.87 -13.35 15.18
N ILE A 342 -5.20 -12.23 14.84
CA ILE A 342 -4.36 -11.47 15.76
C ILE A 342 -4.87 -10.03 15.80
N TYR A 343 -5.08 -9.53 17.02
CA TYR A 343 -5.49 -8.17 17.29
C TYR A 343 -4.42 -7.44 18.09
N THR A 344 -4.22 -6.18 17.80
CA THR A 344 -3.32 -5.32 18.58
C THR A 344 -4.02 -4.03 18.95
N HIS A 345 -3.88 -3.60 20.21
CA HIS A 345 -4.52 -2.38 20.68
C HIS A 345 -3.62 -1.62 21.64
N LYS A 346 -3.64 -0.28 21.58
CA LYS A 346 -2.94 0.60 22.54
C LYS A 346 -3.89 0.93 23.66
N LEU A 347 -3.54 0.56 24.89
CA LEU A 347 -4.29 0.90 26.09
C LEU A 347 -3.64 2.10 26.81
N VAL A 348 -4.47 3.04 27.25
CA VAL A 348 -4.06 4.15 28.11
C VAL A 348 -4.59 3.88 29.51
N LEU A 349 -3.69 3.53 30.43
CA LEU A 349 -4.02 3.13 31.80
C LEU A 349 -4.34 4.30 32.72
#